data_d7e893d6b9186cf4ea6f7758d46df64a
#
_entry.id   d7e893d6b9186cf4ea6f7758d46df64a
#
_cell.length_a   1.000
_cell.length_b   1.000
_cell.length_c   1.000
_cell.angle_alpha   90.00
_cell.angle_beta   90.00
_cell.angle_gamma   90.00
#
_symmetry.space_group_name_H-M   'P 1'
#
loop_
_entity.id
_entity.type
_entity.pdbx_description
1 polymer ?
#
loop_
_entity_poly.entity_id
_entity_poly.type
_entity_poly.pdbx_seq_one_letter_code
_entity_poly.pdbx_strand_id
1 'polypeptide(L)' 'MTHVSRAIAAVMVLGLLAGCASSEYIISTTDGTMITSSGKPKLDEKTGMYTYKDEKGRAVTINKSDVKQIMER' A
#
# COMPACT_ATOMS: atom_id res chain seq x y z
N MET A 1 -27.80 -27.75 -6.37
CA MET A 1 -26.43 -27.70 -6.85
C MET A 1 -26.05 -26.31 -7.34
N THR A 2 -26.84 -25.71 -8.23
CA THR A 2 -26.57 -24.40 -8.78
C THR A 2 -26.56 -23.29 -7.73
N HIS A 3 -27.34 -23.40 -6.66
CA HIS A 3 -27.40 -22.39 -5.61
C HIS A 3 -26.12 -22.28 -4.80
N VAL A 4 -25.46 -23.42 -4.55
CA VAL A 4 -24.22 -23.46 -3.80
C VAL A 4 -23.10 -22.78 -4.57
N SER A 5 -23.01 -23.02 -5.89
CA SER A 5 -22.02 -22.40 -6.75
C SER A 5 -22.14 -20.88 -6.78
N ARG A 6 -23.37 -20.38 -6.82
CA ARG A 6 -23.61 -18.93 -6.81
C ARG A 6 -23.21 -18.29 -5.49
N ALA A 7 -23.51 -18.95 -4.38
CA ALA A 7 -23.12 -18.43 -3.06
C ALA A 7 -21.60 -18.39 -2.91
N ILE A 8 -20.89 -19.41 -3.35
CA ILE A 8 -19.43 -19.45 -3.32
C ILE A 8 -18.83 -18.34 -4.18
N ALA A 9 -19.35 -18.15 -5.39
CA ALA A 9 -18.88 -17.10 -6.29
C ALA A 9 -19.05 -15.73 -5.67
N ALA A 10 -20.20 -15.47 -5.05
CA ALA A 10 -20.45 -14.18 -4.40
C ALA A 10 -19.48 -13.90 -3.26
N VAL A 11 -19.19 -14.90 -2.44
CA VAL A 11 -18.25 -14.78 -1.34
C VAL A 11 -16.83 -14.47 -1.86
N MET A 12 -16.41 -15.12 -2.91
CA MET A 12 -15.10 -14.89 -3.51
C MET A 12 -14.95 -13.47 -4.05
N VAL A 13 -15.99 -12.95 -4.69
CA VAL A 13 -15.98 -11.57 -5.21
C VAL A 13 -15.86 -10.58 -4.06
N LEU A 14 -16.59 -10.76 -2.99
CA LEU A 14 -16.49 -9.90 -1.82
C LEU A 14 -15.10 -9.95 -1.20
N GLY A 15 -14.49 -11.12 -1.13
CA GLY A 15 -13.14 -11.26 -0.64
C GLY A 15 -12.10 -10.50 -1.49
N LEU A 16 -12.24 -10.56 -2.80
CA LEU A 16 -11.37 -9.83 -3.71
C LEU A 16 -11.51 -8.32 -3.56
N LEU A 17 -12.73 -7.83 -3.40
CA LEU A 17 -12.97 -6.41 -3.18
C LEU A 17 -12.34 -5.95 -1.86
N ALA A 18 -12.47 -6.72 -0.81
CA ALA A 18 -11.84 -6.41 0.46
C ALA A 18 -10.31 -6.39 0.35
N GLY A 19 -9.73 -7.30 -0.44
CA GLY A 19 -8.30 -7.32 -0.69
C GLY A 19 -7.83 -6.13 -1.52
N CYS A 20 -8.64 -5.66 -2.46
CA CYS A 20 -8.32 -4.48 -3.27
C CYS A 20 -8.42 -3.18 -2.48
N ALA A 21 -9.24 -3.16 -1.44
CA ALA A 21 -9.39 -2.01 -0.55
C ALA A 21 -8.29 -1.94 0.50
N SER A 22 -7.16 -2.56 0.23
CA SER A 22 -6.10 -2.69 1.21
C SER A 22 -5.29 -1.41 1.37
N SER A 23 -4.78 -1.31 2.42
CA SER A 23 -3.80 -0.51 3.15
C SER A 23 -3.19 0.66 2.41
N GLU A 24 -3.55 1.83 2.83
CA GLU A 24 -2.74 3.01 2.59
C GLU A 24 -1.75 3.19 3.73
N TYR A 25 -0.59 3.75 3.41
CA TYR A 25 0.44 4.07 4.39
C TYR A 25 0.74 5.56 4.35
N ILE A 26 1.15 6.10 5.48
CA ILE A 26 1.59 7.49 5.58
C ILE A 26 3.08 7.50 5.89
N ILE A 27 3.84 8.19 5.04
CA ILE A 27 5.27 8.39 5.22
C ILE A 27 5.46 9.79 5.77
N SER A 28 5.98 9.89 6.99
CA SER A 28 6.35 11.16 7.59
C SER A 28 7.83 11.42 7.32
N THR A 29 8.13 12.56 6.75
CA THR A 29 9.51 12.91 6.43
C THR A 29 10.13 13.82 7.51
N THR A 30 11.44 13.92 7.47
CA THR A 30 12.18 14.71 8.47
C THR A 30 11.91 16.20 8.36
N ASP A 31 11.49 16.68 7.21
CA ASP A 31 11.12 18.08 6.99
C ASP A 31 9.67 18.40 7.37
N GLY A 32 8.94 17.42 7.89
CA GLY A 32 7.55 17.61 8.31
C GLY A 32 6.51 17.33 7.25
N THR A 33 6.91 16.85 6.07
CA THR A 33 5.96 16.51 5.01
C THR A 33 5.32 15.15 5.28
N MET A 34 4.02 15.05 4.98
CA MET A 34 3.28 13.80 5.07
C MET A 34 2.94 13.31 3.66
N ILE A 35 3.36 12.10 3.35
CA ILE A 35 3.16 11.52 2.01
C ILE A 35 2.23 10.32 2.14
N THR A 36 1.22 10.25 1.29
CA THR A 36 0.34 9.09 1.21
C THR A 36 0.89 8.07 0.23
N SER A 37 1.09 6.85 0.69
CA SER A 37 1.54 5.73 -0.13
C SER A 37 0.39 4.77 -0.36
N SER A 38 0.22 4.36 -1.61
CA SER A 38 -0.74 3.34 -1.99
C SER A 38 -0.07 1.98 -1.84
N GLY A 39 -0.14 1.42 -0.64
CA GLY A 39 0.51 0.16 -0.29
C GLY A 39 1.78 0.38 0.50
N LYS A 40 2.33 -0.71 1.00
CA LYS A 40 3.50 -0.68 1.88
C LYS A 40 4.76 -0.27 1.12
N PRO A 41 5.46 0.77 1.59
CA PRO A 41 6.76 1.12 1.01
C PRO A 41 7.77 -0.02 1.18
N LYS A 42 8.61 -0.19 0.17
CA LYS A 42 9.65 -1.23 0.18
C LYS A 42 11.03 -0.61 0.32
N LEU A 43 11.80 -1.12 1.26
CA LEU A 43 13.18 -0.68 1.45
C LEU A 43 14.12 -1.52 0.60
N ASP A 44 14.95 -0.85 -0.20
CA ASP A 44 16.08 -1.47 -0.85
C ASP A 44 17.32 -1.23 0.02
N GLU A 45 17.78 -2.28 0.68
CA GLU A 45 18.92 -2.16 1.61
C GLU A 45 20.23 -1.84 0.90
N LYS A 46 20.33 -2.19 -0.37
CA LYS A 46 21.54 -1.91 -1.14
C LYS A 46 21.73 -0.43 -1.44
N THR A 47 20.64 0.24 -1.74
CA THR A 47 20.66 1.67 -2.09
C THR A 47 20.29 2.57 -0.93
N GLY A 48 19.65 2.03 0.11
CA GLY A 48 19.13 2.82 1.22
C GLY A 48 17.92 3.67 0.82
N MET A 49 17.17 3.23 -0.17
CA MET A 49 16.03 3.97 -0.70
C MET A 49 14.74 3.19 -0.47
N TYR A 50 13.69 3.91 -0.10
CA TYR A 50 12.33 3.37 -0.12
C TYR A 50 11.68 3.62 -1.46
N THR A 51 10.97 2.62 -1.96
CA THR A 51 10.11 2.76 -3.14
C THR A 51 8.67 2.61 -2.71
N TYR A 52 7.83 3.54 -3.11
CA TYR A 52 6.40 3.48 -2.82
C TYR A 52 5.62 3.93 -4.05
N LYS A 53 4.32 3.65 -4.05
CA LYS A 53 3.42 4.14 -5.10
C LYS A 53 2.61 5.31 -4.57
N ASP A 54 2.55 6.39 -5.34
CA ASP A 54 1.74 7.53 -4.99
C ASP A 54 0.26 7.28 -5.29
N GLU A 55 -0.59 8.26 -5.03
CA GLU A 55 -2.03 8.13 -5.24
C GLU A 55 -2.41 7.87 -6.70
N LYS A 56 -1.55 8.26 -7.63
CA LYS A 56 -1.74 8.04 -9.06
C LYS A 56 -1.14 6.73 -9.56
N GLY A 57 -0.62 5.92 -8.66
CA GLY A 57 -0.02 4.63 -8.99
C GLY A 57 1.39 4.70 -9.55
N ARG A 58 2.04 5.85 -9.47
CA ARG A 58 3.43 6.01 -9.94
C ARG A 58 4.40 5.55 -8.88
N ALA A 59 5.46 4.88 -9.31
CA ALA A 59 6.54 4.47 -8.41
C ALA A 59 7.42 5.69 -8.10
N VAL A 60 7.61 5.96 -6.81
CA VAL A 60 8.42 7.07 -6.32
C VAL A 60 9.46 6.53 -5.37
N THR A 61 10.66 7.07 -5.43
CA THR A 61 11.77 6.66 -4.58
C THR A 61 12.14 7.78 -3.63
N ILE A 62 12.33 7.45 -2.36
CA ILE A 62 12.72 8.41 -1.32
C ILE A 62 13.86 7.84 -0.50
N ASN A 63 14.81 8.68 -0.10
CA ASN A 63 15.94 8.27 0.69
C ASN A 63 15.48 7.86 2.10
N LYS A 64 16.00 6.75 2.60
CA LYS A 64 15.69 6.26 3.94
C LYS A 64 15.98 7.33 5.01
N SER A 65 17.05 8.07 4.86
CA SER A 65 17.42 9.11 5.83
C SER A 65 16.42 10.26 5.92
N ASP A 66 15.60 10.44 4.88
CA ASP A 66 14.55 11.46 4.87
C ASP A 66 13.24 10.97 5.47
N VAL A 67 13.13 9.68 5.74
CA VAL A 67 11.92 9.08 6.29
C VAL A 67 12.04 9.05 7.82
N LYS A 68 11.13 9.73 8.49
CA LYS A 68 11.05 9.74 9.94
C LYS A 68 10.23 8.58 10.47
N GLN A 69 9.09 8.32 9.85
CA GLN A 69 8.16 7.29 10.29
C GLN A 69 7.28 6.82 9.13
N ILE A 70 6.93 5.56 9.15
CA ILE A 70 5.95 4.98 8.22
C ILE A 70 4.85 4.38 9.07
N MET A 71 3.61 4.77 8.81
CA MET A 71 2.46 4.30 9.55
C MET A 71 1.43 3.72 8.59
N GLU A 72 0.81 2.63 9.00
CA GLU A 72 -0.36 2.11 8.31
C GLU A 72 -1.57 2.96 8.68
N ARG A 73 -2.31 3.33 7.65
CA ARG A 73 -3.49 4.15 7.83
C ARG A 73 -4.73 3.34 8.22
#